data_a2669b2b7622996e010ca1627bc27180
#
_entry.id   a2669b2b7622996e010ca1627bc27180
#
_cell.length_a   1.000
_cell.length_b   1.000
_cell.length_c   1.000
_cell.angle_alpha   90.00
_cell.angle_beta   90.00
_cell.angle_gamma   90.00
#
_symmetry.space_group_name_H-M   'P 1'
#
loop_
_entity.id
_entity.type
_entity.pdbx_description
1 polymer ?
#
loop_
_entity_poly.entity_id
_entity_poly.type
_entity_poly.pdbx_seq_one_letter_code
_entity_poly.pdbx_strand_id
1 'polypeptide(L)'
;MIEKMKMVYVVSSVSKKDEMLDGLRDLGLLHLAEKKSPARAASERFTTLSKTAGVLLDYAPDKKSKGKEEALILSDEQFEEMYQGVLAALDKKSALSQEMSAAGAEIERVKAWGDFAPAELKELKEAGYDLHFYRLAKNEFEMAEQDPEVKMIRLATIDKMDTVAVIGALPATIPAAEFAIPEKGISELTKEIEECQRQNAECDEILKKAAVYDASFQAQMLKAQNEENYSSASETAESDEDFVWISGYLPEEDLPKFKEAASANKWAWAQEDVAEDDDQVPTKVKYGKVSGLIQPVFDILGILPGYRESDISLWFFLFFTLFFAMIIGDAGYGMLILIGTIVFAVKTRSEERRVGKEC
;
A
#
# COMPACT_ATOMS: atom_id res chain seq x y z
N MET A 1 -11.37 25.15 22.38
CA MET A 1 -12.75 25.05 22.91
C MET A 1 -13.52 24.13 21.98
N ILE A 2 -14.24 23.14 22.51
CA ILE A 2 -15.06 22.23 21.71
C ILE A 2 -16.31 22.97 21.26
N GLU A 3 -16.59 22.95 19.97
CA GLU A 3 -17.79 23.57 19.39
C GLU A 3 -19.04 22.75 19.68
N LYS A 4 -20.16 23.42 19.94
CA LYS A 4 -21.45 22.74 20.14
C LYS A 4 -21.97 22.24 18.79
N MET A 5 -22.41 20.99 18.79
CA MET A 5 -23.04 20.34 17.63
C MET A 5 -24.57 20.33 17.77
N LYS A 6 -25.25 20.38 16.64
CA LYS A 6 -26.70 20.14 16.52
C LYS A 6 -26.92 18.96 15.59
N MET A 7 -27.89 18.12 15.92
CA MET A 7 -28.39 17.12 14.99
C MET A 7 -29.31 17.80 13.98
N VAL A 8 -29.06 17.59 12.70
CA VAL A 8 -29.84 18.16 11.59
C VAL A 8 -30.37 17.03 10.70
N TYR A 9 -31.63 17.11 10.38
CA TYR A 9 -32.33 16.23 9.45
C TYR A 9 -32.63 17.03 8.19
N VAL A 10 -32.26 16.49 7.03
CA VAL A 10 -32.56 17.08 5.72
C VAL A 10 -33.44 16.13 4.98
N VAL A 11 -34.59 16.62 4.48
CA VAL A 11 -35.60 15.85 3.79
C VAL A 11 -35.83 16.40 2.39
N SER A 12 -35.89 15.49 1.42
CA SER A 12 -36.23 15.82 0.02
C SER A 12 -37.15 14.75 -0.59
N SER A 13 -37.58 14.95 -1.83
CA SER A 13 -38.26 13.89 -2.57
C SER A 13 -37.27 12.85 -3.08
N VAL A 14 -37.71 11.60 -3.22
CA VAL A 14 -36.85 10.50 -3.75
C VAL A 14 -36.27 10.86 -5.12
N SER A 15 -37.06 11.54 -5.98
CA SER A 15 -36.58 11.98 -7.31
C SER A 15 -35.46 13.02 -7.28
N LYS A 16 -35.18 13.66 -6.14
CA LYS A 16 -34.16 14.68 -5.94
C LYS A 16 -33.10 14.23 -4.96
N LYS A 17 -32.98 12.95 -4.71
CA LYS A 17 -31.97 12.39 -3.79
C LYS A 17 -30.57 12.82 -4.17
N ASP A 18 -30.19 12.62 -5.42
CA ASP A 18 -28.83 12.92 -5.90
C ASP A 18 -28.54 14.42 -5.88
N GLU A 19 -29.50 15.28 -6.27
CA GLU A 19 -29.37 16.76 -6.15
C GLU A 19 -29.16 17.17 -4.68
N MET A 20 -29.86 16.54 -3.75
CA MET A 20 -29.71 16.82 -2.32
C MET A 20 -28.32 16.41 -1.81
N LEU A 21 -27.88 15.21 -2.15
CA LEU A 21 -26.58 14.69 -1.74
C LEU A 21 -25.41 15.51 -2.33
N ASP A 22 -25.50 15.89 -3.60
CA ASP A 22 -24.51 16.76 -4.25
C ASP A 22 -24.48 18.14 -3.59
N GLY A 23 -25.63 18.73 -3.33
CA GLY A 23 -25.71 20.03 -2.65
C GLY A 23 -25.17 20.00 -1.21
N LEU A 24 -25.41 18.90 -0.48
CA LEU A 24 -24.82 18.69 0.86
C LEU A 24 -23.32 18.49 0.81
N ARG A 25 -22.81 17.76 -0.19
CA ARG A 25 -21.38 17.58 -0.43
C ARG A 25 -20.69 18.91 -0.75
N ASP A 26 -21.26 19.69 -1.66
CA ASP A 26 -20.70 21.00 -2.06
C ASP A 26 -20.71 22.00 -0.89
N LEU A 27 -21.71 21.90 -0.01
CA LEU A 27 -21.76 22.70 1.22
C LEU A 27 -20.68 22.32 2.22
N GLY A 28 -20.34 21.02 2.33
CA GLY A 28 -19.24 20.50 3.14
C GLY A 28 -19.35 20.75 4.65
N LEU A 29 -20.55 20.99 5.18
CA LEU A 29 -20.77 21.36 6.58
C LEU A 29 -21.38 20.24 7.44
N LEU A 30 -22.11 19.32 6.82
CA LEU A 30 -22.85 18.28 7.53
C LEU A 30 -21.98 17.03 7.74
N HIS A 31 -21.76 16.65 8.97
CA HIS A 31 -21.13 15.39 9.35
C HIS A 31 -22.20 14.31 9.46
N LEU A 32 -22.21 13.38 8.54
CA LEU A 32 -23.27 12.36 8.50
C LEU A 32 -23.20 11.45 9.72
N ALA A 33 -24.36 11.10 10.25
CA ALA A 33 -24.44 10.08 11.30
C ALA A 33 -24.18 8.71 10.66
N GLU A 34 -23.07 8.07 10.99
CA GLU A 34 -22.63 6.81 10.37
C GLU A 34 -23.60 5.67 10.68
N LYS A 35 -24.24 5.11 9.66
CA LYS A 35 -24.69 3.73 9.69
C LYS A 35 -23.57 2.85 9.12
N LYS A 36 -23.13 1.88 9.90
CA LYS A 36 -22.02 0.94 9.59
C LYS A 36 -22.34 0.09 8.35
N SER A 37 -22.13 0.64 7.17
CA SER A 37 -22.08 -0.17 5.95
C SER A 37 -21.06 0.45 4.99
N PRO A 38 -19.85 -0.09 4.86
CA PRO A 38 -18.87 0.45 3.93
C PRO A 38 -19.30 0.14 2.49
N ALA A 39 -19.31 1.14 1.64
CA ALA A 39 -19.37 0.98 0.19
C ALA A 39 -18.11 0.22 -0.29
N ARG A 40 -18.24 -1.10 -0.38
CA ARG A 40 -17.12 -2.04 -0.49
C ARG A 40 -16.28 -1.86 -1.76
N ALA A 41 -16.91 -1.50 -2.87
CA ALA A 41 -16.23 -1.38 -4.17
C ALA A 41 -15.33 -0.12 -4.27
N ALA A 42 -15.76 1.01 -3.73
CA ALA A 42 -14.98 2.24 -3.75
C ALA A 42 -13.79 2.16 -2.78
N SER A 43 -13.97 1.51 -1.62
CA SER A 43 -12.91 1.20 -0.66
C SER A 43 -11.84 0.28 -1.25
N GLU A 44 -12.22 -0.71 -2.06
CA GLU A 44 -11.30 -1.59 -2.77
C GLU A 44 -10.43 -0.80 -3.77
N ARG A 45 -11.02 0.13 -4.55
CA ARG A 45 -10.29 0.97 -5.50
C ARG A 45 -9.27 1.87 -4.79
N PHE A 46 -9.69 2.58 -3.73
CA PHE A 46 -8.79 3.40 -2.93
C PHE A 46 -7.63 2.58 -2.36
N THR A 47 -7.94 1.41 -1.79
CA THR A 47 -6.93 0.52 -1.19
C THR A 47 -5.93 0.04 -2.23
N THR A 48 -6.39 -0.33 -3.44
CA THR A 48 -5.52 -0.81 -4.51
C THR A 48 -4.65 0.31 -5.06
N LEU A 49 -5.21 1.51 -5.28
CA LEU A 49 -4.45 2.70 -5.69
C LEU A 49 -3.38 3.06 -4.65
N SER A 50 -3.74 3.05 -3.37
CA SER A 50 -2.81 3.37 -2.27
C SER A 50 -1.66 2.37 -2.18
N LYS A 51 -1.93 1.07 -2.30
CA LYS A 51 -0.90 0.03 -2.34
C LYS A 51 0.03 0.21 -3.53
N THR A 52 -0.53 0.44 -4.72
CA THR A 52 0.25 0.64 -5.95
C THR A 52 1.12 1.89 -5.85
N ALA A 53 0.57 3.02 -5.37
CA ALA A 53 1.33 4.25 -5.12
C ALA A 53 2.46 4.01 -4.11
N GLY A 54 2.21 3.23 -3.04
CA GLY A 54 3.23 2.85 -2.07
C GLY A 54 4.41 2.10 -2.70
N VAL A 55 4.13 1.12 -3.56
CA VAL A 55 5.17 0.39 -4.30
C VAL A 55 5.95 1.30 -5.25
N LEU A 56 5.28 2.24 -5.93
CA LEU A 56 5.92 3.17 -6.86
C LEU A 56 6.87 4.15 -6.16
N LEU A 57 6.75 4.38 -4.85
CA LEU A 57 7.70 5.21 -4.10
C LEU A 57 9.14 4.67 -4.14
N ASP A 58 9.30 3.34 -4.22
CA ASP A 58 10.62 2.70 -4.31
C ASP A 58 11.28 2.95 -5.68
N TYR A 59 10.49 3.30 -6.69
CA TYR A 59 10.94 3.62 -8.05
C TYR A 59 11.03 5.13 -8.32
N ALA A 60 10.63 5.96 -7.35
CA ALA A 60 10.65 7.40 -7.51
C ALA A 60 12.09 7.92 -7.59
N PRO A 61 12.39 8.88 -8.50
CA PRO A 61 13.71 9.49 -8.58
C PRO A 61 14.05 10.21 -7.27
N ASP A 62 15.34 10.19 -6.90
CA ASP A 62 15.83 10.83 -5.68
C ASP A 62 15.33 12.29 -5.58
N LYS A 63 14.82 12.68 -4.39
CA LYS A 63 14.28 14.03 -4.12
C LYS A 63 15.24 15.19 -4.46
N LYS A 64 16.52 14.92 -4.62
CA LYS A 64 17.54 15.90 -5.03
C LYS A 64 17.50 16.27 -6.53
N SER A 65 16.86 15.45 -7.35
CA SER A 65 16.70 15.65 -8.80
C SER A 65 15.37 16.32 -9.18
N LYS A 66 14.44 16.48 -8.24
CA LYS A 66 13.21 17.25 -8.46
C LYS A 66 13.57 18.75 -8.54
N GLY A 67 13.97 19.18 -9.73
CA GLY A 67 13.76 20.56 -10.14
C GLY A 67 12.27 20.89 -10.01
N LYS A 68 11.90 22.18 -10.06
CA LYS A 68 10.51 22.65 -10.11
C LYS A 68 9.81 22.15 -11.39
N GLU A 69 9.60 20.84 -11.50
CA GLU A 69 8.72 20.28 -12.52
C GLU A 69 7.29 20.42 -11.98
N GLU A 70 6.45 21.10 -12.76
CA GLU A 70 5.00 21.15 -12.53
C GLU A 70 4.49 19.72 -12.37
N ALA A 71 3.65 19.49 -11.38
CA ALA A 71 3.07 18.19 -11.13
C ALA A 71 2.30 17.74 -12.38
N LEU A 72 2.82 16.75 -13.08
CA LEU A 72 2.19 16.20 -14.29
C LEU A 72 0.93 15.44 -13.85
N ILE A 73 -0.23 15.99 -14.20
CA ILE A 73 -1.54 15.37 -13.96
C ILE A 73 -2.05 14.81 -15.29
N LEU A 74 -2.28 13.51 -15.33
CA LEU A 74 -2.86 12.81 -16.48
C LEU A 74 -4.38 12.99 -16.51
N SER A 75 -4.99 12.89 -17.72
CA SER A 75 -6.43 12.72 -17.83
C SER A 75 -6.86 11.35 -17.25
N ASP A 76 -8.15 11.20 -16.92
CA ASP A 76 -8.67 9.94 -16.35
C ASP A 76 -8.39 8.74 -17.26
N GLU A 77 -8.55 8.89 -18.59
CA GLU A 77 -8.28 7.83 -19.57
C GLU A 77 -6.80 7.46 -19.64
N GLN A 78 -5.92 8.45 -19.69
CA GLN A 78 -4.47 8.25 -19.71
C GLN A 78 -3.97 7.63 -18.42
N PHE A 79 -4.55 8.04 -17.28
CA PHE A 79 -4.23 7.46 -16.00
C PHE A 79 -4.63 5.98 -15.94
N GLU A 80 -5.84 5.64 -16.39
CA GLU A 80 -6.32 4.26 -16.36
C GLU A 80 -5.46 3.35 -17.25
N GLU A 81 -5.09 3.79 -18.45
CA GLU A 81 -4.17 3.04 -19.34
C GLU A 81 -2.81 2.81 -18.67
N MET A 82 -2.22 3.86 -18.09
CA MET A 82 -0.96 3.76 -17.36
C MET A 82 -1.10 2.82 -16.14
N TYR A 83 -2.19 2.96 -15.39
CA TYR A 83 -2.45 2.18 -14.19
C TYR A 83 -2.59 0.70 -14.48
N GLN A 84 -3.30 0.32 -15.53
CA GLN A 84 -3.40 -1.06 -15.99
C GLN A 84 -2.03 -1.60 -16.42
N GLY A 85 -1.21 -0.78 -17.08
CA GLY A 85 0.17 -1.12 -17.41
C GLY A 85 1.03 -1.38 -16.17
N VAL A 86 0.87 -0.58 -15.12
CA VAL A 86 1.56 -0.75 -13.83
C VAL A 86 1.14 -2.06 -13.15
N LEU A 87 -0.17 -2.34 -13.08
CA LEU A 87 -0.67 -3.59 -12.48
C LEU A 87 -0.14 -4.81 -13.23
N ALA A 88 -0.21 -4.81 -14.57
CA ALA A 88 0.33 -5.88 -15.39
C ALA A 88 1.85 -6.07 -15.20
N ALA A 89 2.62 -4.98 -15.05
CA ALA A 89 4.05 -5.04 -14.78
C ALA A 89 4.35 -5.62 -13.39
N LEU A 90 3.57 -5.29 -12.35
CA LEU A 90 3.71 -5.84 -11.01
C LEU A 90 3.38 -7.33 -10.96
N ASP A 91 2.30 -7.74 -11.61
CA ASP A 91 1.90 -9.16 -11.70
C ASP A 91 2.96 -9.98 -12.45
N LYS A 92 3.43 -9.46 -13.59
CA LYS A 92 4.50 -10.09 -14.37
C LYS A 92 5.78 -10.22 -13.54
N LYS A 93 6.15 -9.18 -12.81
CA LYS A 93 7.33 -9.16 -11.93
C LYS A 93 7.23 -10.23 -10.84
N SER A 94 6.05 -10.40 -10.25
CA SER A 94 5.77 -11.45 -9.27
C SER A 94 5.95 -12.85 -9.88
N ALA A 95 5.38 -13.09 -11.06
CA ALA A 95 5.52 -14.36 -11.79
C ALA A 95 6.99 -14.66 -12.12
N LEU A 96 7.72 -13.69 -12.70
CA LEU A 96 9.14 -13.83 -13.01
C LEU A 96 9.99 -14.13 -11.78
N SER A 97 9.67 -13.52 -10.62
CA SER A 97 10.37 -13.80 -9.36
C SER A 97 10.16 -15.25 -8.90
N GLN A 98 8.95 -15.79 -9.07
CA GLN A 98 8.66 -17.18 -8.77
C GLN A 98 9.39 -18.14 -9.73
N GLU A 99 9.40 -17.83 -11.03
CA GLU A 99 10.12 -18.62 -12.05
C GLU A 99 11.63 -18.63 -11.77
N MET A 100 12.23 -17.48 -11.47
CA MET A 100 13.65 -17.38 -11.11
C MET A 100 13.97 -18.17 -9.85
N SER A 101 13.10 -18.12 -8.84
CA SER A 101 13.27 -18.87 -7.60
C SER A 101 13.18 -20.38 -7.84
N ALA A 102 12.23 -20.82 -8.64
CA ALA A 102 12.07 -22.24 -9.01
C ALA A 102 13.27 -22.75 -9.83
N ALA A 103 13.70 -22.00 -10.84
CA ALA A 103 14.87 -22.32 -11.65
C ALA A 103 16.16 -22.36 -10.79
N GLY A 104 16.32 -21.39 -9.86
CA GLY A 104 17.44 -21.36 -8.94
C GLY A 104 17.48 -22.57 -8.00
N ALA A 105 16.34 -22.95 -7.44
CA ALA A 105 16.23 -24.14 -6.60
C ALA A 105 16.55 -25.43 -7.39
N GLU A 106 16.12 -25.49 -8.66
CA GLU A 106 16.42 -26.62 -9.52
C GLU A 106 17.91 -26.69 -9.90
N ILE A 107 18.55 -25.55 -10.18
CA ILE A 107 20.00 -25.48 -10.38
C ILE A 107 20.76 -26.00 -9.15
N GLU A 108 20.41 -25.58 -7.95
CA GLU A 108 21.06 -26.07 -6.72
C GLU A 108 20.83 -27.57 -6.51
N ARG A 109 19.65 -28.11 -6.87
CA ARG A 109 19.34 -29.53 -6.81
C ARG A 109 20.20 -30.36 -7.77
N VAL A 110 20.42 -29.80 -8.98
CA VAL A 110 21.14 -30.51 -10.07
C VAL A 110 22.64 -30.31 -10.01
N LYS A 111 23.14 -29.26 -9.38
CA LYS A 111 24.54 -28.86 -9.34
C LYS A 111 25.52 -29.99 -8.99
N ALA A 112 25.11 -30.91 -8.13
CA ALA A 112 25.93 -32.07 -7.76
C ALA A 112 26.18 -33.07 -8.92
N TRP A 113 25.37 -32.99 -9.97
CA TRP A 113 25.41 -33.92 -11.12
C TRP A 113 26.15 -33.31 -12.33
N GLY A 114 26.50 -32.03 -12.26
CA GLY A 114 27.11 -31.29 -13.36
C GLY A 114 26.09 -30.78 -14.37
N ASP A 115 26.61 -30.09 -15.39
CA ASP A 115 25.76 -29.60 -16.49
C ASP A 115 25.68 -30.68 -17.56
N PHE A 116 24.47 -31.10 -17.84
CA PHE A 116 24.19 -32.09 -18.87
C PHE A 116 22.98 -31.67 -19.71
N ALA A 117 22.96 -32.07 -20.99
CA ALA A 117 21.79 -31.87 -21.82
C ALA A 117 20.86 -33.11 -21.68
N PRO A 118 19.60 -32.92 -21.26
CA PRO A 118 18.64 -34.05 -21.15
C PRO A 118 18.45 -34.80 -22.47
N ALA A 119 18.66 -34.13 -23.61
CA ALA A 119 18.62 -34.74 -24.93
C ALA A 119 19.73 -35.82 -25.10
N GLU A 120 20.94 -35.53 -24.63
CA GLU A 120 22.08 -36.49 -24.70
C GLU A 120 21.80 -37.73 -23.87
N LEU A 121 21.12 -37.61 -22.72
CA LEU A 121 20.73 -38.76 -21.91
C LEU A 121 19.69 -39.63 -22.62
N LYS A 122 18.78 -39.06 -23.42
CA LYS A 122 17.83 -39.80 -24.25
C LYS A 122 18.56 -40.54 -25.37
N GLU A 123 19.52 -39.93 -26.04
CA GLU A 123 20.33 -40.59 -27.08
C GLU A 123 21.13 -41.77 -26.51
N LEU A 124 21.70 -41.63 -25.29
CA LEU A 124 22.38 -42.70 -24.61
C LEU A 124 21.44 -43.84 -24.29
N LYS A 125 20.22 -43.56 -23.84
CA LYS A 125 19.21 -44.59 -23.59
C LYS A 125 18.79 -45.33 -24.84
N GLU A 126 18.62 -44.61 -25.95
CA GLU A 126 18.30 -45.19 -27.26
C GLU A 126 19.48 -46.06 -27.79
N ALA A 127 20.72 -45.70 -27.43
CA ALA A 127 21.91 -46.49 -27.74
C ALA A 127 22.08 -47.70 -26.81
N GLY A 128 21.16 -47.95 -25.88
CA GLY A 128 21.17 -49.09 -24.97
C GLY A 128 21.86 -48.86 -23.62
N TYR A 129 22.24 -47.62 -23.32
CA TYR A 129 22.82 -47.25 -22.05
C TYR A 129 21.76 -46.53 -21.19
N ASP A 130 20.98 -47.26 -20.43
CA ASP A 130 20.01 -46.69 -19.49
C ASP A 130 20.72 -46.26 -18.22
N LEU A 131 20.93 -44.96 -18.05
CA LEU A 131 21.64 -44.33 -16.92
C LEU A 131 20.65 -43.93 -15.83
N HIS A 132 20.96 -44.41 -14.62
CA HIS A 132 20.25 -44.07 -13.40
C HIS A 132 21.18 -43.31 -12.45
N PHE A 133 20.71 -42.32 -11.76
CA PHE A 133 21.49 -41.46 -10.92
C PHE A 133 21.12 -41.64 -9.45
N TYR A 134 22.13 -41.81 -8.59
CA TYR A 134 21.92 -42.05 -7.17
C TYR A 134 22.87 -41.18 -6.34
N ARG A 135 22.44 -40.85 -5.15
CA ARG A 135 23.27 -40.19 -4.15
C ARG A 135 23.51 -41.15 -3.02
N LEU A 136 24.74 -41.63 -2.87
CA LEU A 136 25.14 -42.71 -1.97
C LEU A 136 25.93 -42.15 -0.78
N ALA A 137 25.64 -42.69 0.40
CA ALA A 137 26.57 -42.50 1.53
C ALA A 137 27.83 -43.36 1.29
N LYS A 138 28.93 -43.05 1.98
CA LYS A 138 30.22 -43.72 1.78
C LYS A 138 30.13 -45.23 1.92
N ASN A 139 29.41 -45.77 2.91
CA ASN A 139 29.17 -47.18 3.11
C ASN A 139 28.35 -47.81 1.98
N GLU A 140 27.36 -47.09 1.45
CA GLU A 140 26.52 -47.56 0.33
C GLU A 140 27.33 -47.58 -0.97
N PHE A 141 28.20 -46.60 -1.17
CA PHE A 141 29.13 -46.56 -2.29
C PHE A 141 30.12 -47.75 -2.26
N GLU A 142 30.74 -48.03 -1.10
CA GLU A 142 31.67 -49.13 -0.92
C GLU A 142 30.96 -50.50 -1.17
N MET A 143 29.70 -50.65 -0.77
CA MET A 143 28.90 -51.86 -1.05
C MET A 143 28.59 -51.96 -2.55
N ALA A 144 28.24 -50.89 -3.23
CA ALA A 144 27.97 -50.87 -4.66
C ALA A 144 29.24 -51.16 -5.50
N GLU A 145 30.41 -50.65 -5.05
CA GLU A 145 31.71 -50.85 -5.72
C GLU A 145 32.21 -52.30 -5.62
N GLN A 146 31.83 -53.01 -4.56
CA GLN A 146 32.21 -54.43 -4.37
C GLN A 146 31.33 -55.39 -5.17
N ASP A 147 30.19 -54.93 -5.69
CA ASP A 147 29.29 -55.77 -6.50
C ASP A 147 29.74 -55.77 -7.98
N PRO A 148 30.21 -56.93 -8.52
CA PRO A 148 30.72 -57.01 -9.89
C PRO A 148 29.64 -56.79 -10.98
N GLU A 149 28.38 -56.84 -10.63
CA GLU A 149 27.27 -56.60 -11.56
C GLU A 149 26.94 -55.13 -11.70
N VAL A 150 27.35 -54.28 -10.73
CA VAL A 150 27.09 -52.84 -10.73
C VAL A 150 28.15 -52.09 -11.54
N LYS A 151 27.73 -51.53 -12.64
CA LYS A 151 28.60 -50.64 -13.45
C LYS A 151 28.26 -49.19 -13.12
N MET A 152 29.09 -48.54 -12.33
CA MET A 152 28.87 -47.16 -11.90
C MET A 152 30.07 -46.29 -12.16
N ILE A 153 29.81 -44.97 -12.30
CA ILE A 153 30.80 -43.93 -12.42
C ILE A 153 30.51 -42.90 -11.31
N ARG A 154 31.50 -42.59 -10.48
CA ARG A 154 31.42 -41.53 -9.50
C ARG A 154 31.61 -40.16 -10.20
N LEU A 155 30.64 -39.28 -10.07
CA LEU A 155 30.63 -37.96 -10.68
C LEU A 155 31.22 -36.91 -9.75
N ALA A 156 30.78 -36.86 -8.49
CA ALA A 156 31.25 -35.92 -7.49
C ALA A 156 31.05 -36.43 -6.07
N THR A 157 31.73 -35.83 -5.09
CA THR A 157 31.49 -36.07 -3.66
C THR A 157 31.15 -34.70 -3.03
N ILE A 158 29.92 -34.58 -2.56
CA ILE A 158 29.40 -33.36 -1.95
C ILE A 158 28.75 -33.69 -0.62
N ASP A 159 29.07 -32.97 0.45
CA ASP A 159 28.51 -33.18 1.80
C ASP A 159 28.64 -34.62 2.32
N LYS A 160 29.76 -35.26 2.04
CA LYS A 160 30.05 -36.69 2.39
C LYS A 160 29.14 -37.71 1.71
N MET A 161 28.44 -37.31 0.66
CA MET A 161 27.65 -38.17 -0.19
C MET A 161 28.30 -38.21 -1.58
N ASP A 162 28.37 -39.40 -2.16
CA ASP A 162 28.89 -39.60 -3.50
C ASP A 162 27.71 -39.61 -4.50
N THR A 163 27.80 -38.77 -5.53
CA THR A 163 26.88 -38.80 -6.67
C THR A 163 27.42 -39.77 -7.73
N VAL A 164 26.59 -40.72 -8.12
CA VAL A 164 26.98 -41.79 -9.06
C VAL A 164 25.99 -41.88 -10.20
N ALA A 165 26.50 -42.19 -11.40
CA ALA A 165 25.72 -42.63 -12.53
C ALA A 165 25.91 -44.19 -12.66
N VAL A 166 24.82 -44.91 -12.72
CA VAL A 166 24.80 -46.38 -12.80
C VAL A 166 24.17 -46.80 -14.13
N ILE A 167 24.76 -47.73 -14.83
CA ILE A 167 24.17 -48.32 -16.02
C ILE A 167 23.24 -49.44 -15.56
N GLY A 168 21.94 -49.26 -15.72
CA GLY A 168 20.91 -50.11 -15.12
C GLY A 168 20.60 -49.69 -13.66
N ALA A 169 19.69 -50.43 -13.01
CA ALA A 169 19.27 -50.10 -11.63
C ALA A 169 20.24 -50.66 -10.59
N LEU A 170 20.39 -49.97 -9.45
CA LEU A 170 21.07 -50.51 -8.28
C LEU A 170 20.33 -51.73 -7.72
N PRO A 171 21.07 -52.73 -7.17
CA PRO A 171 20.44 -53.84 -6.46
C PRO A 171 19.56 -53.38 -5.31
N ALA A 172 18.45 -54.05 -5.06
CA ALA A 172 17.52 -53.75 -3.97
C ALA A 172 18.15 -53.83 -2.55
N THR A 173 19.36 -54.36 -2.44
CA THR A 173 20.15 -54.43 -1.21
C THR A 173 20.76 -53.08 -0.81
N ILE A 174 20.82 -52.11 -1.75
CA ILE A 174 21.35 -50.77 -1.51
C ILE A 174 20.16 -49.82 -1.44
N PRO A 175 19.81 -49.29 -0.25
CA PRO A 175 18.61 -48.46 -0.05
C PRO A 175 18.86 -47.02 -0.48
N ALA A 176 19.13 -46.80 -1.75
CA ALA A 176 19.34 -45.44 -2.30
C ALA A 176 18.15 -45.00 -3.16
N ALA A 177 17.69 -43.79 -2.95
CA ALA A 177 16.66 -43.19 -3.79
C ALA A 177 17.27 -42.69 -5.13
N GLU A 178 16.59 -43.07 -6.22
CA GLU A 178 16.98 -42.61 -7.54
C GLU A 178 16.73 -41.11 -7.67
N PHE A 179 17.70 -40.38 -8.23
CA PHE A 179 17.56 -38.96 -8.53
C PHE A 179 16.76 -38.76 -9.81
N ALA A 180 15.65 -38.06 -9.68
CA ALA A 180 14.86 -37.68 -10.84
C ALA A 180 15.60 -36.65 -11.70
N ILE A 181 15.90 -37.02 -12.93
CA ILE A 181 16.57 -36.18 -13.91
C ILE A 181 15.65 -35.00 -14.25
N PRO A 182 16.14 -33.75 -14.20
CA PRO A 182 15.35 -32.61 -14.60
C PRO A 182 15.09 -32.58 -16.10
N GLU A 183 14.05 -31.87 -16.52
CA GLU A 183 13.73 -31.70 -17.94
C GLU A 183 14.72 -30.79 -18.67
N LYS A 184 15.41 -29.91 -17.93
CA LYS A 184 16.34 -28.87 -18.43
C LYS A 184 17.69 -28.97 -17.72
N GLY A 185 18.76 -28.73 -18.46
CA GLY A 185 20.12 -28.66 -17.91
C GLY A 185 20.41 -27.31 -17.21
N ILE A 186 21.50 -27.24 -16.48
CA ILE A 186 21.92 -26.03 -15.74
C ILE A 186 22.08 -24.84 -16.69
N SER A 187 22.70 -25.07 -17.86
CA SER A 187 22.90 -24.03 -18.86
C SER A 187 21.58 -23.47 -19.42
N GLU A 188 20.55 -24.31 -19.55
CA GLU A 188 19.21 -23.88 -19.99
C GLU A 188 18.49 -23.08 -18.91
N LEU A 189 18.52 -23.60 -17.66
CA LEU A 189 17.93 -22.92 -16.51
C LEU A 189 18.59 -21.57 -16.25
N THR A 190 19.91 -21.47 -16.44
CA THR A 190 20.66 -20.21 -16.31
C THR A 190 20.20 -19.20 -17.34
N LYS A 191 20.02 -19.61 -18.61
CA LYS A 191 19.48 -18.74 -19.66
C LYS A 191 18.05 -18.27 -19.37
N GLU A 192 17.23 -19.14 -18.79
CA GLU A 192 15.88 -18.75 -18.35
C GLU A 192 15.93 -17.68 -17.28
N ILE A 193 16.82 -17.84 -16.29
CA ILE A 193 17.01 -16.81 -15.25
C ILE A 193 17.47 -15.48 -15.87
N GLU A 194 18.42 -15.50 -16.79
CA GLU A 194 18.87 -14.30 -17.50
C GLU A 194 17.74 -13.63 -18.28
N GLU A 195 16.92 -14.41 -18.98
CA GLU A 195 15.74 -13.90 -19.69
C GLU A 195 14.70 -13.31 -18.75
N CYS A 196 14.41 -13.98 -17.62
CA CYS A 196 13.53 -13.47 -16.57
C CYS A 196 14.08 -12.16 -15.98
N GLN A 197 15.39 -12.05 -15.74
CA GLN A 197 16.02 -10.83 -15.27
C GLN A 197 15.89 -9.69 -16.28
N ARG A 198 16.05 -9.95 -17.57
CA ARG A 198 15.86 -8.97 -18.63
C ARG A 198 14.42 -8.45 -18.65
N GLN A 199 13.44 -9.35 -18.59
CA GLN A 199 12.04 -8.97 -18.54
C GLN A 199 11.65 -8.24 -17.25
N ASN A 200 12.28 -8.60 -16.13
CA ASN A 200 12.10 -7.89 -14.86
C ASN A 200 12.62 -6.44 -14.96
N ALA A 201 13.76 -6.24 -15.62
CA ALA A 201 14.27 -4.89 -15.87
C ALA A 201 13.35 -4.06 -16.79
N GLU A 202 12.68 -4.68 -17.77
CA GLU A 202 11.67 -4.00 -18.59
C GLU A 202 10.46 -3.56 -17.74
N CYS A 203 10.01 -4.41 -16.82
CA CYS A 203 8.96 -4.05 -15.86
C CYS A 203 9.40 -2.88 -14.96
N ASP A 204 10.65 -2.90 -14.48
CA ASP A 204 11.19 -1.80 -13.68
C ASP A 204 11.19 -0.45 -14.42
N GLU A 205 11.46 -0.45 -15.73
CA GLU A 205 11.38 0.76 -16.54
C GLU A 205 9.95 1.30 -16.68
N ILE A 206 8.95 0.41 -16.77
CA ILE A 206 7.54 0.82 -16.75
C ILE A 206 7.19 1.46 -15.40
N LEU A 207 7.59 0.82 -14.29
CA LEU A 207 7.32 1.32 -12.93
C LEU A 207 8.02 2.67 -12.67
N LYS A 208 9.26 2.84 -13.11
CA LYS A 208 9.98 4.12 -13.01
C LYS A 208 9.28 5.25 -13.76
N LYS A 209 8.79 4.97 -14.97
CA LYS A 209 8.03 5.96 -15.75
C LYS A 209 6.74 6.34 -15.04
N ALA A 210 6.02 5.38 -14.47
CA ALA A 210 4.79 5.63 -13.74
C ALA A 210 5.01 6.39 -12.42
N ALA A 211 6.14 6.17 -11.75
CA ALA A 211 6.47 6.83 -10.48
C ALA A 211 6.61 8.36 -10.57
N VAL A 212 6.79 8.89 -11.79
CA VAL A 212 6.82 10.36 -12.03
C VAL A 212 5.44 11.00 -11.85
N TYR A 213 4.36 10.22 -12.03
CA TYR A 213 2.98 10.68 -11.98
C TYR A 213 2.33 10.55 -10.58
N ASP A 214 3.12 10.68 -9.52
CA ASP A 214 2.64 10.63 -8.13
C ASP A 214 1.43 11.55 -7.89
N ALA A 215 1.45 12.77 -8.44
CA ALA A 215 0.33 13.71 -8.33
C ALA A 215 -0.98 13.18 -8.94
N SER A 216 -0.90 12.41 -10.03
CA SER A 216 -2.07 11.77 -10.64
C SER A 216 -2.62 10.66 -9.75
N PHE A 217 -1.76 9.87 -9.10
CA PHE A 217 -2.19 8.88 -8.11
C PHE A 217 -2.90 9.54 -6.93
N GLN A 218 -2.35 10.64 -6.38
CA GLN A 218 -2.96 11.40 -5.31
C GLN A 218 -4.35 11.95 -5.70
N ALA A 219 -4.47 12.51 -6.90
CA ALA A 219 -5.75 13.00 -7.42
C ALA A 219 -6.80 11.88 -7.56
N GLN A 220 -6.40 10.72 -8.08
CA GLN A 220 -7.31 9.57 -8.24
C GLN A 220 -7.67 8.91 -6.90
N MET A 221 -6.76 8.87 -5.94
CA MET A 221 -7.05 8.43 -4.58
C MET A 221 -8.08 9.34 -3.91
N LEU A 222 -7.90 10.66 -4.05
CA LEU A 222 -8.88 11.63 -3.52
C LEU A 222 -10.26 11.47 -4.19
N LYS A 223 -10.28 11.23 -5.52
CA LYS A 223 -11.52 10.98 -6.27
C LYS A 223 -12.20 9.70 -5.78
N ALA A 224 -11.46 8.60 -5.64
CA ALA A 224 -11.98 7.34 -5.13
C ALA A 224 -12.53 7.48 -3.69
N GLN A 225 -11.86 8.25 -2.84
CA GLN A 225 -12.31 8.53 -1.48
C GLN A 225 -13.60 9.37 -1.47
N ASN A 226 -13.71 10.35 -2.36
CA ASN A 226 -14.92 11.16 -2.50
C ASN A 226 -16.09 10.32 -3.04
N GLU A 227 -15.86 9.39 -3.96
CA GLU A 227 -16.86 8.46 -4.45
C GLU A 227 -17.32 7.49 -3.35
N GLU A 228 -16.39 7.01 -2.52
CA GLU A 228 -16.71 6.19 -1.33
C GLU A 228 -17.57 6.95 -0.33
N ASN A 229 -17.20 8.19 -0.01
CA ASN A 229 -17.96 9.03 0.89
C ASN A 229 -19.36 9.31 0.35
N TYR A 230 -19.50 9.55 -0.96
CA TYR A 230 -20.77 9.77 -1.61
C TYR A 230 -21.66 8.52 -1.60
N SER A 231 -21.09 7.36 -1.91
CA SER A 231 -21.78 6.07 -1.88
C SER A 231 -22.26 5.74 -0.46
N SER A 232 -21.40 5.92 0.52
CA SER A 232 -21.73 5.75 1.94
C SER A 232 -22.85 6.71 2.39
N ALA A 233 -22.79 7.97 1.97
CA ALA A 233 -23.85 8.94 2.23
C ALA A 233 -25.17 8.53 1.59
N SER A 234 -25.13 8.04 0.35
CA SER A 234 -26.31 7.57 -0.37
C SER A 234 -26.95 6.34 0.28
N GLU A 235 -26.14 5.44 0.85
CA GLU A 235 -26.61 4.26 1.60
C GLU A 235 -27.14 4.62 2.98
N THR A 236 -26.60 5.66 3.60
CA THR A 236 -27.05 6.17 4.91
C THR A 236 -28.40 6.90 4.80
N ALA A 237 -28.70 7.48 3.63
CA ALA A 237 -29.96 8.14 3.40
C ALA A 237 -31.12 7.16 3.52
N GLU A 238 -32.03 7.42 4.46
CA GLU A 238 -33.25 6.66 4.64
C GLU A 238 -34.31 7.15 3.63
N SER A 239 -35.10 6.24 3.11
CA SER A 239 -36.18 6.56 2.16
C SER A 239 -37.46 5.84 2.48
N ASP A 240 -38.55 6.51 2.25
CA ASP A 240 -39.92 5.97 2.17
C ASP A 240 -40.41 6.13 0.71
N GLU A 241 -41.65 5.76 0.40
CA GLU A 241 -42.20 5.76 -0.97
C GLU A 241 -41.99 7.11 -1.70
N ASP A 242 -42.15 8.25 -1.01
CA ASP A 242 -42.10 9.60 -1.61
C ASP A 242 -40.93 10.47 -1.15
N PHE A 243 -40.33 10.15 0.00
CA PHE A 243 -39.33 11.01 0.66
C PHE A 243 -38.05 10.29 0.97
N VAL A 244 -36.96 11.04 0.90
CA VAL A 244 -35.62 10.61 1.36
C VAL A 244 -35.13 11.61 2.39
N TRP A 245 -34.51 11.11 3.46
CA TRP A 245 -33.91 11.97 4.47
C TRP A 245 -32.55 11.47 4.88
N ILE A 246 -31.75 12.42 5.32
CA ILE A 246 -30.41 12.17 5.85
C ILE A 246 -30.25 12.93 7.14
N SER A 247 -29.59 12.33 8.12
CA SER A 247 -29.27 12.96 9.39
C SER A 247 -27.76 13.13 9.56
N GLY A 248 -27.38 14.18 10.27
CA GLY A 248 -25.99 14.44 10.54
C GLY A 248 -25.80 15.55 11.57
N TYR A 249 -24.56 15.68 11.98
CA TYR A 249 -24.16 16.70 12.97
C TYR A 249 -23.62 17.95 12.27
N LEU A 250 -24.04 19.11 12.77
CA LEU A 250 -23.62 20.40 12.26
C LEU A 250 -23.14 21.30 13.43
N PRO A 251 -21.99 21.98 13.32
CA PRO A 251 -21.60 22.97 14.29
C PRO A 251 -22.61 24.11 14.39
N GLU A 252 -22.95 24.54 15.59
CA GLU A 252 -23.94 25.59 15.81
C GLU A 252 -23.56 26.91 15.12
N GLU A 253 -22.27 27.22 15.00
CA GLU A 253 -21.75 28.39 14.28
C GLU A 253 -22.03 28.35 12.76
N ASP A 254 -22.11 27.17 12.16
CA ASP A 254 -22.34 26.97 10.72
C ASP A 254 -23.83 26.85 10.36
N LEU A 255 -24.72 26.82 11.34
CA LEU A 255 -26.16 26.74 11.15
C LEU A 255 -26.75 27.87 10.25
N PRO A 256 -26.31 29.15 10.32
CA PRO A 256 -26.81 30.18 9.43
C PRO A 256 -26.49 29.89 7.95
N LYS A 257 -25.26 29.40 7.63
CA LYS A 257 -24.88 29.04 6.27
C LYS A 257 -25.69 27.85 5.75
N PHE A 258 -25.93 26.87 6.60
CA PHE A 258 -26.78 25.73 6.27
C PHE A 258 -28.22 26.16 5.96
N LYS A 259 -28.83 27.07 6.76
CA LYS A 259 -30.19 27.60 6.54
C LYS A 259 -30.32 28.31 5.19
N GLU A 260 -29.31 29.09 4.83
CA GLU A 260 -29.24 29.78 3.55
C GLU A 260 -29.23 28.78 2.38
N ALA A 261 -28.34 27.76 2.45
CA ALA A 261 -28.25 26.73 1.44
C ALA A 261 -29.53 25.86 1.36
N ALA A 262 -30.13 25.50 2.50
CA ALA A 262 -31.38 24.75 2.55
C ALA A 262 -32.54 25.52 1.89
N SER A 263 -32.58 26.84 2.11
CA SER A 263 -33.59 27.71 1.48
C SER A 263 -33.38 27.83 -0.03
N ALA A 264 -32.12 27.96 -0.49
CA ALA A 264 -31.77 28.05 -1.90
C ALA A 264 -32.15 26.77 -2.66
N ASN A 265 -31.88 25.61 -2.06
CA ASN A 265 -32.14 24.28 -2.65
C ASN A 265 -33.52 23.74 -2.35
N LYS A 266 -34.36 24.48 -1.60
CA LYS A 266 -35.75 24.10 -1.21
C LYS A 266 -35.80 22.75 -0.44
N TRP A 267 -34.82 22.50 0.40
CA TRP A 267 -34.82 21.35 1.29
C TRP A 267 -35.73 21.62 2.50
N ALA A 268 -36.55 20.62 2.87
CA ALA A 268 -37.15 20.60 4.18
C ALA A 268 -36.12 20.14 5.20
N TRP A 269 -36.06 20.76 6.37
CA TRP A 269 -35.06 20.41 7.37
C TRP A 269 -35.61 20.65 8.79
N ALA A 270 -35.04 19.90 9.74
CA ALA A 270 -35.28 20.05 11.16
C ALA A 270 -33.95 20.03 11.91
N GLN A 271 -33.93 20.60 13.13
CA GLN A 271 -32.77 20.58 14.00
C GLN A 271 -33.19 20.14 15.40
N GLU A 272 -32.30 19.41 16.08
CA GLU A 272 -32.47 19.01 17.47
C GLU A 272 -31.14 19.19 18.22
N ASP A 273 -31.21 19.27 19.54
CA ASP A 273 -30.04 19.17 20.39
C ASP A 273 -29.55 17.71 20.39
N VAL A 274 -28.23 17.56 20.42
CA VAL A 274 -27.62 16.23 20.47
C VAL A 274 -28.04 15.53 21.77
N ALA A 275 -28.53 14.28 21.66
CA ALA A 275 -28.95 13.48 22.80
C ALA A 275 -27.79 13.24 23.79
N GLU A 276 -28.10 13.19 25.09
CA GLU A 276 -27.05 13.07 26.14
C GLU A 276 -26.30 11.72 26.11
N ASP A 277 -26.89 10.70 25.54
CA ASP A 277 -26.35 9.33 25.40
C ASP A 277 -25.75 9.04 24.03
N ASP A 278 -25.65 10.04 23.15
CA ASP A 278 -25.11 9.89 21.81
C ASP A 278 -23.57 9.98 21.85
N ASP A 279 -22.92 8.84 21.65
CA ASP A 279 -21.46 8.70 21.62
C ASP A 279 -20.86 8.90 20.21
N GLN A 280 -21.70 9.08 19.18
CA GLN A 280 -21.25 9.22 17.78
C GLN A 280 -21.00 10.68 17.39
N VAL A 281 -21.24 11.62 18.28
CA VAL A 281 -21.10 13.05 18.00
C VAL A 281 -19.65 13.40 17.66
N PRO A 282 -19.39 13.92 16.46
CA PRO A 282 -18.04 14.33 16.08
C PRO A 282 -17.57 15.51 16.89
N THR A 283 -16.28 15.53 17.20
CA THR A 283 -15.69 16.63 17.96
C THR A 283 -15.01 17.62 17.00
N LYS A 284 -15.43 18.88 17.03
CA LYS A 284 -14.75 19.99 16.36
C LYS A 284 -14.10 20.87 17.40
N VAL A 285 -12.77 20.96 17.39
CA VAL A 285 -12.00 21.77 18.34
C VAL A 285 -11.62 23.09 17.69
N LYS A 286 -12.04 24.19 18.29
CA LYS A 286 -11.61 25.53 17.89
C LYS A 286 -10.44 25.96 18.75
N TYR A 287 -9.26 25.96 18.20
CA TYR A 287 -8.04 26.32 18.88
C TYR A 287 -7.92 27.85 18.99
N GLY A 288 -7.48 28.32 20.15
CA GLY A 288 -7.08 29.72 20.33
C GLY A 288 -5.70 30.00 19.75
N LYS A 289 -5.29 31.29 19.71
CA LYS A 289 -3.99 31.67 19.15
C LYS A 289 -2.78 31.01 19.84
N VAL A 290 -2.88 30.68 21.12
CA VAL A 290 -1.80 30.05 21.89
C VAL A 290 -1.99 28.53 21.91
N SER A 291 -3.21 28.05 22.20
CA SER A 291 -3.50 26.62 22.21
C SER A 291 -3.38 25.95 20.83
N GLY A 292 -3.51 26.72 19.75
CA GLY A 292 -3.29 26.20 18.40
C GLY A 292 -1.84 25.82 18.07
N LEU A 293 -0.87 26.27 18.87
CA LEU A 293 0.53 25.87 18.70
C LEU A 293 0.75 24.38 19.00
N ILE A 294 -0.12 23.75 19.79
CA ILE A 294 -0.03 22.29 20.08
C ILE A 294 -0.77 21.42 19.06
N GLN A 295 -1.60 22.02 18.20
CA GLN A 295 -2.39 21.29 17.22
C GLN A 295 -1.55 20.32 16.35
N PRO A 296 -0.39 20.70 15.78
CA PRO A 296 0.42 19.77 14.99
C PRO A 296 0.89 18.55 15.77
N VAL A 297 1.09 18.70 17.09
CA VAL A 297 1.46 17.57 17.96
C VAL A 297 0.25 16.64 18.15
N PHE A 298 -0.92 17.17 18.36
CA PHE A 298 -2.16 16.41 18.48
C PHE A 298 -2.49 15.67 17.18
N ASP A 299 -2.33 16.33 16.04
CA ASP A 299 -2.56 15.74 14.71
C ASP A 299 -1.61 14.56 14.44
N ILE A 300 -0.32 14.69 14.80
CA ILE A 300 0.67 13.62 14.67
C ILE A 300 0.39 12.45 15.61
N LEU A 301 -0.05 12.74 16.85
CA LEU A 301 -0.34 11.73 17.86
C LEU A 301 -1.76 11.13 17.71
N GLY A 302 -2.59 11.66 16.83
CA GLY A 302 -3.98 11.25 16.67
C GLY A 302 -4.85 11.53 17.93
N ILE A 303 -4.51 12.57 18.71
CA ILE A 303 -5.22 12.91 19.94
C ILE A 303 -6.36 13.87 19.60
N LEU A 304 -7.59 13.39 19.70
CA LEU A 304 -8.80 14.20 19.62
C LEU A 304 -9.62 14.00 20.90
N PRO A 305 -9.96 15.07 21.64
CA PRO A 305 -10.83 14.94 22.81
C PRO A 305 -12.24 14.50 22.39
N GLY A 306 -12.92 13.74 23.22
CA GLY A 306 -14.32 13.39 23.00
C GLY A 306 -15.22 14.65 23.09
N TYR A 307 -16.37 14.62 22.41
CA TYR A 307 -17.28 15.77 22.34
C TYR A 307 -17.68 16.34 23.70
N ARG A 308 -17.78 15.48 24.71
CA ARG A 308 -18.17 15.87 26.08
C ARG A 308 -17.00 16.09 27.03
N GLU A 309 -15.79 15.90 26.52
CA GLU A 309 -14.58 16.11 27.31
C GLU A 309 -14.22 17.59 27.37
N SER A 310 -13.37 17.94 28.33
CA SER A 310 -12.84 19.28 28.44
C SER A 310 -11.67 19.46 27.49
N ASP A 311 -11.60 20.61 26.83
CA ASP A 311 -10.45 21.02 26.01
C ASP A 311 -9.21 21.20 26.89
N ILE A 312 -8.31 20.24 26.83
CA ILE A 312 -7.05 20.23 27.60
C ILE A 312 -5.89 20.88 26.84
N SER A 313 -6.10 21.40 25.63
CA SER A 313 -5.05 21.87 24.71
C SER A 313 -4.09 22.87 25.34
N LEU A 314 -4.62 23.84 26.13
CA LEU A 314 -3.80 24.85 26.79
C LEU A 314 -2.92 24.26 27.90
N TRP A 315 -3.50 23.38 28.70
CA TRP A 315 -2.80 22.71 29.79
C TRP A 315 -1.75 21.74 29.27
N PHE A 316 -2.10 20.99 28.24
CA PHE A 316 -1.17 20.08 27.60
C PHE A 316 0.01 20.85 26.99
N PHE A 317 -0.25 21.97 26.29
CA PHE A 317 0.79 22.82 25.73
C PHE A 317 1.76 23.35 26.80
N LEU A 318 1.22 23.81 27.95
CA LEU A 318 2.03 24.31 29.05
C LEU A 318 2.94 23.22 29.64
N PHE A 319 2.36 22.05 29.96
CA PHE A 319 3.13 20.94 30.53
C PHE A 319 4.08 20.33 29.53
N PHE A 320 3.66 20.18 28.26
CA PHE A 320 4.52 19.69 27.18
C PHE A 320 5.76 20.58 27.02
N THR A 321 5.58 21.88 27.00
CA THR A 321 6.69 22.84 26.89
C THR A 321 7.63 22.75 28.08
N LEU A 322 7.08 22.64 29.28
CA LEU A 322 7.87 22.50 30.52
C LEU A 322 8.69 21.19 30.51
N PHE A 323 8.05 20.04 30.24
CA PHE A 323 8.75 18.77 30.20
C PHE A 323 9.77 18.69 29.06
N PHE A 324 9.44 19.23 27.88
CA PHE A 324 10.36 19.30 26.77
C PHE A 324 11.62 20.10 27.13
N ALA A 325 11.46 21.27 27.78
CA ALA A 325 12.57 22.08 28.28
C ALA A 325 13.43 21.33 29.32
N MET A 326 12.80 20.54 30.21
CA MET A 326 13.49 19.72 31.20
C MET A 326 14.27 18.55 30.58
N ILE A 327 13.71 17.91 29.54
CA ILE A 327 14.36 16.79 28.83
C ILE A 327 15.61 17.27 28.09
N ILE A 328 15.50 18.40 27.38
CA ILE A 328 16.65 18.97 26.65
C ILE A 328 17.74 19.42 27.62
N GLY A 329 17.39 20.06 28.74
CA GLY A 329 18.30 20.40 29.87
C GLY A 329 19.56 21.19 29.56
N ASP A 330 19.85 21.44 28.30
CA ASP A 330 21.06 22.10 27.82
C ASP A 330 20.72 23.40 27.10
N ALA A 331 21.22 24.52 27.63
CA ALA A 331 20.96 25.85 27.09
C ALA A 331 21.52 26.04 25.67
N GLY A 332 22.62 25.35 25.30
CA GLY A 332 23.22 25.42 23.97
C GLY A 332 22.30 24.79 22.90
N TYR A 333 21.78 23.58 23.17
CA TYR A 333 20.83 22.92 22.29
C TYR A 333 19.50 23.70 22.21
N GLY A 334 19.02 24.22 23.35
CA GLY A 334 17.82 25.08 23.38
C GLY A 334 17.98 26.32 22.49
N MET A 335 19.13 26.97 22.51
CA MET A 335 19.44 28.13 21.68
C MET A 335 19.52 27.77 20.17
N LEU A 336 20.10 26.63 19.82
CA LEU A 336 20.17 26.15 18.44
C LEU A 336 18.76 25.86 17.88
N ILE A 337 17.91 25.21 18.66
CA ILE A 337 16.51 24.95 18.27
C ILE A 337 15.75 26.27 18.09
N LEU A 338 15.92 27.22 19.02
CA LEU A 338 15.26 28.52 18.94
C LEU A 338 15.67 29.30 17.68
N ILE A 339 16.97 29.35 17.37
CA ILE A 339 17.45 30.00 16.15
C ILE A 339 16.92 29.29 14.91
N GLY A 340 16.97 27.96 14.87
CA GLY A 340 16.46 27.15 13.78
C GLY A 340 14.96 27.39 13.53
N THR A 341 14.14 27.42 14.57
CA THR A 341 12.69 27.68 14.47
C THR A 341 12.39 29.12 14.02
N ILE A 342 13.15 30.11 14.48
CA ILE A 342 12.98 31.52 14.04
C ILE A 342 13.33 31.64 12.54
N VAL A 343 14.44 31.05 12.10
CA VAL A 343 14.86 31.06 10.69
C VAL A 343 13.81 30.37 9.82
N PHE A 344 13.32 29.21 10.24
CA PHE A 344 12.26 28.49 9.55
C PHE A 344 10.96 29.28 9.46
N ALA A 345 10.50 29.87 10.58
CA ALA A 345 9.30 30.70 10.62
C ALA A 345 9.39 31.97 9.73
N VAL A 346 10.55 32.60 9.70
CA VAL A 346 10.78 33.75 8.81
C VAL A 346 10.76 33.34 7.34
N LYS A 347 11.35 32.20 7.02
CA LYS A 347 11.40 31.69 5.64
C LYS A 347 10.01 31.27 5.14
N THR A 348 9.25 30.48 5.92
CA THR A 348 7.89 30.07 5.55
C THR A 348 6.94 31.24 5.44
N ARG A 349 7.01 32.22 6.35
CA ARG A 349 6.21 33.44 6.26
C ARG A 349 6.54 34.29 5.03
N SER A 350 7.76 34.20 4.51
CA SER A 350 8.14 34.88 3.26
C SER A 350 7.57 34.16 2.03
N GLU A 351 7.38 32.84 2.08
CA GLU A 351 6.77 32.09 0.99
C GLU A 351 5.25 32.27 0.93
N GLU A 352 4.56 32.26 2.08
CA GLU A 352 3.11 32.60 2.13
C GLU A 352 2.79 34.00 1.60
N ARG A 353 3.67 34.97 1.85
CA ARG A 353 3.51 36.31 1.29
C ARG A 353 3.76 36.40 -0.22
N ARG A 354 4.51 35.46 -0.80
CA ARG A 354 4.72 35.37 -2.25
C ARG A 354 3.51 34.74 -2.93
N VAL A 355 2.96 33.68 -2.38
CA VAL A 355 1.78 32.98 -2.93
C VAL A 355 0.53 33.88 -2.85
N GLY A 356 0.35 34.66 -1.78
CA GLY A 356 -0.77 35.59 -1.63
C GLY A 356 -0.71 36.89 -2.49
N LYS A 357 0.34 37.06 -3.30
CA LYS A 357 0.46 38.22 -4.23
C LYS A 357 0.26 37.83 -5.69
N GLU A 358 0.11 36.57 -5.98
CA GLU A 358 -0.12 36.04 -7.34
C GLU A 358 -1.58 35.58 -7.57
N CYS A 359 -2.50 35.90 -6.64
CA CYS A 359 -3.95 35.74 -6.82
C CYS A 359 -4.60 37.11 -7.05
#